data_9faba2d9550be022850c5d5acb6e09c6
#
_entry.id   9faba2d9550be022850c5d5acb6e09c6
#
_cell.length_a   1.000
_cell.length_b   1.000
_cell.length_c   1.000
_cell.angle_alpha   90.00
_cell.angle_beta   90.00
_cell.angle_gamma   90.00
#
_symmetry.space_group_name_H-M   'P 1'
#
loop_
_entity.id
_entity.type
_entity.pdbx_description
1 polymer ?
#
loop_
_entity_poly.entity_id
_entity_poly.type
_entity_poly.pdbx_seq_one_letter_code
_entity_poly.pdbx_strand_id
1 'polypeptide(L)'
;HLERCSQCGREHPCYNACSNRHCPKCQSLARAQWIEDRKSELLDCPYFHAVFTVPEQIAAIALQNKRAVYGILFRAASETLLTIAADPKHLGAQVGFFAVLHTWGQNLLHHPHLHCVVPGGGLSPDGSGWISSRPGFFLPVRVLSRLFRRLFLEYLQHAFEAGELRFAGALESLADPIPW
;
A
#
# COMPACT_ATOMS: atom_id res chain seq x y z
N HIS A 1 -9.56 15.05 -32.91
CA HIS A 1 -9.37 15.41 -34.32
C HIS A 1 -9.46 14.17 -35.20
N LEU A 2 -9.65 14.37 -36.54
CA LEU A 2 -9.62 13.33 -37.53
C LEU A 2 -8.27 13.37 -38.23
N GLU A 3 -7.60 12.23 -38.30
CA GLU A 3 -6.41 12.04 -39.08
C GLU A 3 -6.79 11.32 -40.37
N ARG A 4 -6.26 11.80 -41.51
CA ARG A 4 -6.50 11.23 -42.82
C ARG A 4 -5.22 10.64 -43.38
N CYS A 5 -5.26 9.39 -43.78
CA CYS A 5 -4.12 8.74 -44.41
C CYS A 5 -3.83 9.39 -45.77
N SER A 6 -2.61 9.85 -45.96
CA SER A 6 -2.19 10.49 -47.21
C SER A 6 -2.14 9.53 -48.41
N GLN A 7 -2.04 8.22 -48.18
CA GLN A 7 -1.96 7.22 -49.26
C GLN A 7 -3.32 6.69 -49.71
N CYS A 8 -4.23 6.39 -48.73
CA CYS A 8 -5.51 5.75 -49.06
C CYS A 8 -6.74 6.60 -48.72
N GLY A 9 -6.57 7.80 -48.17
CA GLY A 9 -7.65 8.70 -47.82
C GLY A 9 -8.51 8.27 -46.64
N ARG A 10 -8.20 7.14 -45.98
CA ARG A 10 -8.96 6.63 -44.81
C ARG A 10 -8.87 7.60 -43.64
N GLU A 11 -9.99 7.92 -43.05
CA GLU A 11 -10.07 8.76 -41.87
C GLU A 11 -10.08 7.90 -40.59
N HIS A 12 -9.33 8.34 -39.60
CA HIS A 12 -9.25 7.72 -38.29
C HIS A 12 -9.48 8.79 -37.19
N PRO A 13 -10.46 8.61 -36.30
CA PRO A 13 -10.68 9.54 -35.23
C PRO A 13 -9.57 9.38 -34.19
N CYS A 14 -8.80 10.44 -33.95
CA CYS A 14 -7.80 10.54 -32.90
C CYS A 14 -8.38 11.34 -31.75
N TYR A 15 -8.60 10.66 -30.63
CA TYR A 15 -9.09 11.31 -29.43
C TYR A 15 -7.95 11.97 -28.66
N ASN A 16 -8.13 13.20 -28.24
CA ASN A 16 -7.19 13.87 -27.37
C ASN A 16 -7.09 13.14 -26.03
N ALA A 17 -5.86 13.01 -25.52
CA ALA A 17 -5.63 12.48 -24.19
C ALA A 17 -6.15 13.48 -23.14
N CYS A 18 -6.96 13.02 -22.19
CA CYS A 18 -7.41 13.84 -21.07
C CYS A 18 -6.30 14.08 -20.04
N SER A 19 -5.18 13.36 -20.17
CA SER A 19 -4.01 13.36 -19.28
C SER A 19 -4.34 13.14 -17.80
N ASN A 20 -5.55 12.70 -17.49
CA ASN A 20 -5.96 12.42 -16.14
C ASN A 20 -5.34 11.10 -15.68
N ARG A 21 -4.67 11.12 -14.52
CA ARG A 21 -4.02 9.93 -13.94
C ARG A 21 -4.97 8.76 -13.63
N HIS A 22 -6.27 9.02 -13.52
CA HIS A 22 -7.29 7.99 -13.28
C HIS A 22 -7.98 7.51 -14.56
N CYS A 23 -7.65 8.08 -15.72
CA CYS A 23 -8.28 7.69 -16.97
C CYS A 23 -7.76 6.34 -17.46
N PRO A 24 -8.59 5.29 -17.53
CA PRO A 24 -8.12 3.97 -17.93
C PRO A 24 -7.66 3.93 -19.39
N LYS A 25 -8.17 4.84 -20.22
CA LYS A 25 -7.78 4.95 -21.63
C LYS A 25 -6.42 5.64 -21.78
N CYS A 26 -6.23 6.81 -21.16
CA CYS A 26 -4.98 7.58 -21.29
C CYS A 26 -3.81 6.90 -20.56
N GLN A 27 -4.08 6.14 -19.50
CA GLN A 27 -3.06 5.45 -18.71
C GLN A 27 -2.82 4.00 -19.16
N SER A 28 -3.50 3.52 -20.18
CA SER A 28 -3.41 2.10 -20.59
C SER A 28 -1.99 1.66 -20.91
N LEU A 29 -1.25 2.48 -21.68
CA LEU A 29 0.14 2.18 -22.04
C LEU A 29 1.08 2.23 -20.84
N ALA A 30 0.99 3.28 -20.02
CA ALA A 30 1.79 3.40 -18.81
C ALA A 30 1.53 2.25 -17.83
N ARG A 31 0.26 1.83 -17.71
CA ARG A 31 -0.12 0.66 -16.92
C ARG A 31 0.46 -0.65 -17.47
N ALA A 32 0.39 -0.83 -18.79
CA ALA A 32 0.93 -2.01 -19.45
C ALA A 32 2.45 -2.11 -19.23
N GLN A 33 3.17 -1.00 -19.44
CA GLN A 33 4.60 -0.93 -19.19
C GLN A 33 4.92 -1.24 -17.72
N TRP A 34 4.22 -0.62 -16.76
CA TRP A 34 4.42 -0.87 -15.33
C TRP A 34 4.22 -2.34 -14.98
N ILE A 35 3.18 -2.99 -15.55
CA ILE A 35 2.92 -4.42 -15.32
C ILE A 35 4.08 -5.26 -15.88
N GLU A 36 4.58 -4.94 -17.05
CA GLU A 36 5.67 -5.70 -17.68
C GLU A 36 6.97 -5.55 -16.90
N ASP A 37 7.29 -4.32 -16.44
CA ASP A 37 8.44 -4.07 -15.58
C ASP A 37 8.34 -4.89 -14.27
N ARG A 38 7.15 -4.92 -13.63
CA ARG A 38 6.96 -5.74 -12.41
C ARG A 38 7.07 -7.23 -12.68
N LYS A 39 6.58 -7.71 -13.83
CA LYS A 39 6.73 -9.13 -14.18
C LYS A 39 8.19 -9.54 -14.38
N SER A 40 9.00 -8.67 -14.99
CA SER A 40 10.43 -8.95 -15.19
C SER A 40 11.23 -9.01 -13.90
N GLU A 41 10.74 -8.40 -12.81
CA GLU A 41 11.36 -8.40 -11.48
C GLU A 41 10.89 -9.57 -10.59
N LEU A 42 9.93 -10.38 -11.06
CA LEU A 42 9.43 -11.49 -10.26
C LEU A 42 10.49 -12.56 -10.07
N LEU A 43 10.63 -13.00 -8.82
CA LEU A 43 11.42 -14.16 -8.45
C LEU A 43 10.64 -15.44 -8.74
N ASP A 44 11.33 -16.54 -9.02
CA ASP A 44 10.72 -17.86 -9.18
C ASP A 44 10.35 -18.46 -7.82
N CYS A 45 9.34 -17.86 -7.17
CA CYS A 45 8.81 -18.30 -5.89
C CYS A 45 7.32 -17.92 -5.76
N PRO A 46 6.58 -18.55 -4.84
CA PRO A 46 5.22 -18.12 -4.51
C PRO A 46 5.19 -16.68 -4.01
N TYR A 47 4.08 -15.98 -4.26
CA TYR A 47 3.85 -14.64 -3.74
C TYR A 47 2.64 -14.62 -2.83
N PHE A 48 2.70 -13.80 -1.79
CA PHE A 48 1.62 -13.59 -0.84
C PHE A 48 1.09 -12.16 -0.94
N HIS A 49 -0.22 -12.05 -0.84
CA HIS A 49 -0.92 -10.78 -0.81
C HIS A 49 -1.35 -10.48 0.62
N ALA A 50 -0.69 -9.54 1.27
CA ALA A 50 -1.03 -9.06 2.60
C ALA A 50 -1.73 -7.71 2.52
N VAL A 51 -2.86 -7.55 3.20
CA VAL A 51 -3.61 -6.29 3.24
C VAL A 51 -3.62 -5.74 4.66
N PHE A 52 -3.15 -4.50 4.80
CA PHE A 52 -3.22 -3.74 6.06
C PHE A 52 -4.28 -2.67 5.94
N THR A 53 -5.28 -2.75 6.79
CA THR A 53 -6.42 -1.84 6.80
C THR A 53 -6.57 -1.16 8.17
N VAL A 54 -7.17 0.03 8.16
CA VAL A 54 -7.50 0.77 9.38
C VAL A 54 -9.01 0.77 9.61
N PRO A 55 -9.47 0.91 10.86
CA PRO A 55 -10.88 1.05 11.17
C PRO A 55 -11.51 2.27 10.49
N GLU A 56 -12.83 2.22 10.26
CA GLU A 56 -13.58 3.30 9.62
C GLU A 56 -13.44 4.65 10.35
N GLN A 57 -13.35 4.62 11.68
CA GLN A 57 -13.14 5.81 12.51
C GLN A 57 -11.86 6.56 12.14
N ILE A 58 -10.82 5.85 11.76
CA ILE A 58 -9.55 6.44 11.30
C ILE A 58 -9.67 7.04 9.89
N ALA A 59 -10.60 6.55 9.08
CA ALA A 59 -10.78 7.04 7.71
C ALA A 59 -11.12 8.54 7.65
N ALA A 60 -11.92 9.03 8.61
CA ALA A 60 -12.26 10.45 8.70
C ALA A 60 -11.04 11.31 9.05
N ILE A 61 -10.21 10.87 10.00
CA ILE A 61 -8.94 11.52 10.35
C ILE A 61 -7.98 11.49 9.16
N ALA A 62 -7.87 10.35 8.49
CA ALA A 62 -7.02 10.18 7.32
C ALA A 62 -7.42 11.09 6.15
N LEU A 63 -8.71 11.36 5.97
CA LEU A 63 -9.20 12.24 4.91
C LEU A 63 -8.68 13.68 5.07
N GLN A 64 -8.63 14.18 6.31
CA GLN A 64 -8.10 15.51 6.64
C GLN A 64 -6.56 15.53 6.71
N ASN A 65 -5.93 14.41 7.05
CA ASN A 65 -4.49 14.30 7.34
C ASN A 65 -3.79 13.28 6.42
N LYS A 66 -4.07 13.32 5.12
CA LYS A 66 -3.61 12.29 4.16
C LYS A 66 -2.11 12.00 4.26
N ARG A 67 -1.27 13.04 4.27
CA ARG A 67 0.19 12.87 4.29
C ARG A 67 0.67 12.16 5.56
N ALA A 68 0.21 12.61 6.72
CA ALA A 68 0.59 12.03 8.01
C ALA A 68 0.07 10.59 8.14
N VAL A 69 -1.25 10.37 7.99
CA VAL A 69 -1.86 9.06 8.23
C VAL A 69 -1.43 8.02 7.19
N TYR A 70 -1.28 8.40 5.90
CA TYR A 70 -0.76 7.46 4.90
C TYR A 70 0.70 7.11 5.17
N GLY A 71 1.53 8.08 5.58
CA GLY A 71 2.91 7.83 6.00
C GLY A 71 2.99 6.85 7.17
N ILE A 72 2.15 7.05 8.19
CA ILE A 72 2.03 6.14 9.33
C ILE A 72 1.60 4.74 8.88
N LEU A 73 0.62 4.64 7.99
CA LEU A 73 0.13 3.37 7.47
C LEU A 73 1.24 2.59 6.75
N PHE A 74 2.00 3.25 5.86
CA PHE A 74 3.15 2.64 5.20
C PHE A 74 4.22 2.21 6.20
N ARG A 75 4.59 3.07 7.13
CA ARG A 75 5.62 2.77 8.13
C ARG A 75 5.24 1.60 9.02
N ALA A 76 4.03 1.61 9.59
CA ALA A 76 3.56 0.54 10.47
C ALA A 76 3.45 -0.81 9.74
N ALA A 77 2.94 -0.83 8.50
CA ALA A 77 2.85 -2.05 7.70
C ALA A 77 4.24 -2.61 7.34
N SER A 78 5.15 -1.74 6.91
CA SER A 78 6.52 -2.13 6.55
C SER A 78 7.27 -2.70 7.75
N GLU A 79 7.27 -1.98 8.87
CA GLU A 79 7.94 -2.42 10.08
C GLU A 79 7.34 -3.72 10.61
N THR A 80 6.02 -3.90 10.52
CA THR A 80 5.36 -5.15 10.89
C THR A 80 5.86 -6.33 10.05
N LEU A 81 5.85 -6.20 8.73
CA LEU A 81 6.30 -7.27 7.83
C LEU A 81 7.77 -7.62 8.07
N LEU A 82 8.63 -6.61 8.12
CA LEU A 82 10.07 -6.80 8.27
C LEU A 82 10.41 -7.42 9.63
N THR A 83 9.79 -6.94 10.72
CA THR A 83 10.04 -7.44 12.07
C THR A 83 9.62 -8.89 12.23
N ILE A 84 8.40 -9.25 11.80
CA ILE A 84 7.89 -10.61 11.96
C ILE A 84 8.58 -11.58 11.00
N ALA A 85 8.93 -11.16 9.80
CA ALA A 85 9.68 -12.00 8.87
C ALA A 85 11.11 -12.28 9.35
N ALA A 86 11.76 -11.31 9.98
CA ALA A 86 13.10 -11.48 10.51
C ALA A 86 13.17 -12.39 11.76
N ASP A 87 12.05 -12.58 12.48
CA ASP A 87 12.02 -13.45 13.65
C ASP A 87 12.19 -14.92 13.25
N PRO A 88 13.25 -15.63 13.76
CA PRO A 88 13.48 -17.04 13.45
C PRO A 88 12.33 -17.98 13.86
N LYS A 89 11.46 -17.57 14.79
CA LYS A 89 10.26 -18.33 15.15
C LYS A 89 9.22 -18.37 14.03
N HIS A 90 9.31 -17.45 13.07
CA HIS A 90 8.37 -17.32 11.96
C HIS A 90 9.01 -17.68 10.62
N LEU A 91 9.87 -16.81 10.08
CA LEU A 91 10.55 -17.04 8.82
C LEU A 91 12.10 -16.99 8.98
N GLY A 92 12.60 -16.05 9.78
CA GLY A 92 14.05 -15.85 9.99
C GLY A 92 14.75 -15.26 8.76
N ALA A 93 14.04 -14.48 7.93
CA ALA A 93 14.57 -13.96 6.68
C ALA A 93 14.34 -12.45 6.52
N GLN A 94 15.22 -11.82 5.77
CA GLN A 94 15.04 -10.44 5.31
C GLN A 94 14.18 -10.45 4.05
N VAL A 95 12.93 -10.01 4.19
CA VAL A 95 11.97 -9.96 3.07
C VAL A 95 11.99 -8.59 2.39
N GLY A 96 11.75 -8.61 1.07
CA GLY A 96 11.40 -7.42 0.30
C GLY A 96 9.92 -7.50 -0.11
N PHE A 97 9.30 -6.37 -0.38
CA PHE A 97 7.94 -6.32 -0.91
C PHE A 97 7.68 -4.96 -1.57
N PHE A 98 6.64 -4.88 -2.38
CA PHE A 98 6.10 -3.60 -2.79
C PHE A 98 4.69 -3.42 -2.22
N ALA A 99 4.33 -2.16 -1.94
CA ALA A 99 3.05 -1.81 -1.37
C ALA A 99 2.33 -0.76 -2.21
N VAL A 100 1.03 -0.95 -2.40
CA VAL A 100 0.17 -0.03 -3.15
C VAL A 100 -0.93 0.48 -2.23
N LEU A 101 -1.04 1.80 -2.11
CA LEU A 101 -2.10 2.44 -1.34
C LEU A 101 -3.41 2.48 -2.13
N HIS A 102 -4.44 1.90 -1.57
CA HIS A 102 -5.82 2.14 -1.97
C HIS A 102 -6.51 3.05 -0.94
N THR A 103 -7.37 3.94 -1.42
CA THR A 103 -8.02 4.95 -0.56
C THR A 103 -9.54 4.86 -0.54
N TRP A 104 -10.11 3.84 -1.18
CA TRP A 104 -11.56 3.59 -1.20
C TRP A 104 -11.86 2.10 -1.04
N GLY A 105 -12.96 1.81 -0.36
CA GLY A 105 -13.52 0.46 -0.24
C GLY A 105 -14.44 0.10 -1.41
N GLN A 106 -15.05 -1.07 -1.34
CA GLN A 106 -16.02 -1.55 -2.35
C GLN A 106 -17.26 -0.66 -2.47
N ASN A 107 -17.62 0.03 -1.39
CA ASN A 107 -18.71 1.00 -1.33
C ASN A 107 -18.32 2.41 -1.81
N LEU A 108 -17.11 2.57 -2.37
CA LEU A 108 -16.51 3.84 -2.82
C LEU A 108 -16.33 4.88 -1.70
N LEU A 109 -16.52 4.51 -0.44
CA LEU A 109 -16.21 5.37 0.68
C LEU A 109 -14.69 5.41 0.92
N HIS A 110 -14.21 6.53 1.48
CA HIS A 110 -12.81 6.68 1.83
C HIS A 110 -12.41 5.64 2.89
N HIS A 111 -11.52 4.74 2.51
CA HIS A 111 -11.05 3.64 3.34
C HIS A 111 -9.61 3.30 2.98
N PRO A 112 -8.61 4.00 3.57
CA PRO A 112 -7.22 3.79 3.23
C PRO A 112 -6.74 2.41 3.71
N HIS A 113 -6.10 1.68 2.81
CA HIS A 113 -5.49 0.39 3.08
C HIS A 113 -4.34 0.11 2.13
N LEU A 114 -3.39 -0.71 2.56
CA LEU A 114 -2.22 -1.09 1.77
C LEU A 114 -2.36 -2.53 1.29
N HIS A 115 -2.13 -2.71 0.00
CA HIS A 115 -1.91 -4.02 -0.61
C HIS A 115 -0.40 -4.24 -0.72
N CYS A 116 0.12 -5.21 0.02
CA CYS A 116 1.51 -5.60 -0.02
C CYS A 116 1.66 -6.92 -0.77
N VAL A 117 2.51 -6.95 -1.79
CA VAL A 117 2.88 -8.17 -2.51
C VAL A 117 4.27 -8.58 -2.07
N VAL A 118 4.36 -9.75 -1.44
CA VAL A 118 5.55 -10.22 -0.75
C VAL A 118 5.96 -11.57 -1.33
N PRO A 119 7.22 -11.77 -1.77
CA PRO A 119 7.70 -13.09 -2.15
C PRO A 119 7.64 -14.06 -0.97
N GLY A 120 7.43 -15.33 -1.27
CA GLY A 120 7.33 -16.41 -0.29
C GLY A 120 8.68 -16.84 0.27
N GLY A 121 9.44 -15.88 0.75
CA GLY A 121 10.77 -16.07 1.33
C GLY A 121 11.54 -14.77 1.36
N GLY A 122 12.81 -14.85 1.75
CA GLY A 122 13.73 -13.73 1.81
C GLY A 122 15.18 -14.18 1.93
N LEU A 123 16.08 -13.22 1.98
CA LEU A 123 17.50 -13.49 2.19
C LEU A 123 17.75 -13.92 3.64
N SER A 124 18.66 -14.87 3.83
CA SER A 124 19.19 -15.18 5.15
C SER A 124 19.81 -13.93 5.80
N PRO A 125 19.89 -13.84 7.14
CA PRO A 125 20.43 -12.66 7.83
C PRO A 125 21.84 -12.26 7.39
N ASP A 126 22.66 -13.25 6.97
CA ASP A 126 24.00 -13.06 6.44
C ASP A 126 24.04 -12.79 4.93
N GLY A 127 22.89 -12.81 4.26
CA GLY A 127 22.77 -12.59 2.82
C GLY A 127 23.27 -13.73 1.95
N SER A 128 23.66 -14.87 2.53
CA SER A 128 24.31 -15.99 1.80
C SER A 128 23.35 -16.89 1.02
N GLY A 129 22.05 -16.86 1.36
CA GLY A 129 21.07 -17.77 0.77
C GLY A 129 19.64 -17.28 0.86
N TRP A 130 18.75 -18.06 0.25
CA TRP A 130 17.32 -17.83 0.26
C TRP A 130 16.62 -18.74 1.27
N ILE A 131 15.81 -18.15 2.14
CA ILE A 131 14.97 -18.88 3.10
C ILE A 131 13.53 -18.84 2.58
N SER A 132 12.98 -19.98 2.19
CA SER A 132 11.61 -20.09 1.68
C SER A 132 10.59 -20.17 2.81
N SER A 133 9.43 -19.56 2.60
CA SER A 133 8.27 -19.78 3.44
C SER A 133 7.73 -21.21 3.29
N ARG A 134 6.90 -21.64 4.25
CA ARG A 134 6.20 -22.94 4.14
C ARG A 134 5.21 -22.89 2.98
N PRO A 135 4.97 -24.01 2.28
CA PRO A 135 3.96 -24.08 1.23
C PRO A 135 2.59 -23.59 1.71
N GLY A 136 2.00 -22.62 1.00
CA GLY A 136 0.68 -22.07 1.32
C GLY A 136 0.59 -21.23 2.59
N PHE A 137 1.73 -20.98 3.27
CA PHE A 137 1.74 -20.19 4.50
C PHE A 137 2.94 -19.23 4.52
N PHE A 138 2.67 -17.94 4.74
CA PHE A 138 3.71 -16.93 4.83
C PHE A 138 4.05 -16.59 6.29
N LEU A 139 3.20 -15.81 6.94
CA LEU A 139 3.38 -15.36 8.33
C LEU A 139 2.05 -15.46 9.10
N PRO A 140 2.08 -15.61 10.44
CA PRO A 140 0.86 -15.73 11.23
C PRO A 140 0.08 -14.42 11.28
N VAL A 141 -1.09 -14.38 10.67
CA VAL A 141 -1.94 -13.17 10.55
C VAL A 141 -2.22 -12.52 11.90
N ARG A 142 -2.48 -13.30 12.96
CA ARG A 142 -2.74 -12.75 14.30
C ARG A 142 -1.54 -12.02 14.88
N VAL A 143 -0.33 -12.46 14.58
CA VAL A 143 0.91 -11.81 15.05
C VAL A 143 1.12 -10.51 14.28
N LEU A 144 0.99 -10.56 12.95
CA LEU A 144 1.04 -9.36 12.09
C LEU A 144 0.01 -8.32 12.54
N SER A 145 -1.25 -8.72 12.74
CA SER A 145 -2.33 -7.81 13.15
C SER A 145 -2.08 -7.12 14.49
N ARG A 146 -1.56 -7.86 15.49
CA ARG A 146 -1.25 -7.29 16.80
C ARG A 146 -0.12 -6.27 16.73
N LEU A 147 0.95 -6.58 16.01
CA LEU A 147 2.09 -5.67 15.89
C LEU A 147 1.70 -4.44 15.07
N PHE A 148 1.04 -4.62 13.94
CA PHE A 148 0.56 -3.52 13.10
C PHE A 148 -0.34 -2.55 13.87
N ARG A 149 -1.33 -3.08 14.60
CA ARG A 149 -2.23 -2.27 15.42
C ARG A 149 -1.45 -1.44 16.45
N ARG A 150 -0.50 -2.07 17.16
CA ARG A 150 0.32 -1.38 18.16
C ARG A 150 1.12 -0.25 17.52
N LEU A 151 1.88 -0.54 16.48
CA LEU A 151 2.73 0.44 15.80
C LEU A 151 1.91 1.58 15.17
N PHE A 152 0.80 1.25 14.53
CA PHE A 152 -0.07 2.25 13.92
C PHE A 152 -0.62 3.23 14.96
N LEU A 153 -1.12 2.74 16.08
CA LEU A 153 -1.66 3.58 17.16
C LEU A 153 -0.56 4.40 17.85
N GLU A 154 0.60 3.82 18.09
CA GLU A 154 1.77 4.51 18.65
C GLU A 154 2.21 5.67 17.75
N TYR A 155 2.35 5.43 16.45
CA TYR A 155 2.73 6.49 15.51
C TYR A 155 1.64 7.56 15.33
N LEU A 156 0.38 7.16 15.38
CA LEU A 156 -0.74 8.11 15.33
C LEU A 156 -0.78 9.01 16.56
N GLN A 157 -0.53 8.44 17.75
CA GLN A 157 -0.42 9.18 18.98
C GLN A 157 0.75 10.16 18.95
N HIS A 158 1.94 9.72 18.52
CA HIS A 158 3.10 10.62 18.39
C HIS A 158 2.81 11.78 17.43
N ALA A 159 2.16 11.53 16.30
CA ALA A 159 1.77 12.58 15.37
C ALA A 159 0.73 13.56 15.97
N PHE A 160 -0.18 13.07 16.81
CA PHE A 160 -1.10 13.90 17.57
C PHE A 160 -0.37 14.79 18.58
N GLU A 161 0.48 14.22 19.43
CA GLU A 161 1.27 14.93 20.44
C GLU A 161 2.23 15.96 19.82
N ALA A 162 2.75 15.67 18.63
CA ALA A 162 3.59 16.59 17.87
C ALA A 162 2.81 17.71 17.15
N GLY A 163 1.47 17.72 17.21
CA GLY A 163 0.63 18.70 16.54
C GLY A 163 0.62 18.58 15.01
N GLU A 164 0.96 17.41 14.47
CA GLU A 164 0.99 17.15 13.03
C GLU A 164 -0.40 16.85 12.43
N LEU A 165 -1.39 16.58 13.29
CA LEU A 165 -2.75 16.27 12.90
C LEU A 165 -3.65 17.51 13.01
N ARG A 166 -4.52 17.66 12.01
CA ARG A 166 -5.55 18.70 11.98
C ARG A 166 -6.92 18.08 12.17
N PHE A 167 -7.75 18.74 12.96
CA PHE A 167 -9.11 18.33 13.24
C PHE A 167 -10.04 19.53 12.96
N ALA A 168 -10.96 19.37 12.01
CA ALA A 168 -11.89 20.41 11.63
C ALA A 168 -13.32 19.86 11.53
N GLY A 169 -14.32 20.71 11.73
CA GLY A 169 -15.72 20.37 11.67
C GLY A 169 -16.09 19.27 12.65
N ALA A 170 -16.64 18.16 12.17
CA ALA A 170 -17.08 17.05 13.04
C ALA A 170 -15.95 16.38 13.85
N LEU A 171 -14.68 16.67 13.54
CA LEU A 171 -13.54 16.10 14.25
C LEU A 171 -12.91 17.09 15.25
N GLU A 172 -13.42 18.31 15.40
CA GLU A 172 -12.84 19.31 16.30
C GLU A 172 -12.73 18.84 17.75
N SER A 173 -13.69 18.05 18.22
CA SER A 173 -13.66 17.50 19.57
C SER A 173 -12.51 16.53 19.82
N LEU A 174 -11.83 16.03 18.77
CA LEU A 174 -10.65 15.18 18.89
C LEU A 174 -9.34 15.98 19.02
N ALA A 175 -9.40 17.31 18.86
CA ALA A 175 -8.23 18.17 19.02
C ALA A 175 -7.81 18.30 20.52
N ASP A 176 -8.77 18.19 21.44
CA ASP A 176 -8.49 18.26 22.87
C ASP A 176 -8.03 16.90 23.39
N PRO A 177 -6.92 16.84 24.15
CA PRO A 177 -6.51 15.61 24.78
C PRO A 177 -7.58 15.15 25.78
N ILE A 178 -8.13 13.96 25.57
CA ILE A 178 -9.06 13.36 26.54
C ILE A 178 -8.25 13.07 27.81
N PRO A 179 -8.62 13.63 28.97
CA PRO A 179 -7.98 13.24 30.23
C PRO A 179 -8.27 11.76 30.48
N TRP A 180 -7.22 10.97 30.60
CA TRP A 180 -7.28 9.55 30.96
C TRP A 180 -7.64 9.37 32.43
#